data_8476072bc6b731305ccf49dca5f6b4ba
#
_entry.id   8476072bc6b731305ccf49dca5f6b4ba
#
_cell.length_a   1.000
_cell.length_b   1.000
_cell.length_c   1.000
_cell.angle_alpha   90.00
_cell.angle_beta   90.00
_cell.angle_gamma   90.00
#
_symmetry.space_group_name_H-M   'P 1'
#
loop_
_entity.id
_entity.type
_entity.pdbx_description
1 polymer ?
#
loop_
_entity_poly.entity_id
_entity_poly.type
_entity_poly.pdbx_seq_one_letter_code
_entity_poly.pdbx_strand_id
1 'polypeptide(L)' 'MTNFYTHIPDTDVVRSKIDVFTWTNPADENETERVELTVDNGGIFVTSCSGGAREDMSIEQKDLAIALARAILEAYGVG' A
#
# COMPACT_ATOMS: atom_id res chain seq x y z
N MET A 1 -13.39 -14.01 5.06
CA MET A 1 -12.13 -13.29 5.31
C MET A 1 -12.37 -11.81 5.48
N THR A 2 -11.76 -11.22 6.42
CA THR A 2 -11.94 -9.81 6.69
C THR A 2 -11.10 -8.97 5.74
N ASN A 3 -11.67 -7.90 5.27
CA ASN A 3 -10.96 -6.92 4.48
C ASN A 3 -9.91 -6.24 5.37
N PHE A 4 -8.64 -6.41 5.07
CA PHE A 4 -7.59 -5.87 5.92
C PHE A 4 -7.55 -4.34 5.93
N TYR A 5 -8.16 -3.67 4.97
CA TYR A 5 -8.26 -2.21 5.01
C TYR A 5 -9.08 -1.73 6.20
N THR A 6 -10.02 -2.54 6.67
CA THR A 6 -10.84 -2.16 7.82
C THR A 6 -10.11 -2.36 9.15
N HIS A 7 -8.95 -3.01 9.11
CA HIS A 7 -8.16 -3.27 10.30
C HIS A 7 -7.03 -2.29 10.53
N ILE A 8 -6.82 -1.39 9.60
CA ILE A 8 -5.79 -0.37 9.74
C ILE A 8 -6.44 0.86 10.32
N PRO A 9 -6.25 1.14 11.62
CA PRO A 9 -6.94 2.24 12.28
C PRO A 9 -6.28 3.59 12.02
N ASP A 10 -5.51 3.70 10.96
CA ASP A 10 -4.79 4.91 10.64
C ASP A 10 -5.66 5.84 9.79
N THR A 11 -6.09 6.95 10.40
CA THR A 11 -6.92 7.93 9.75
C THR A 11 -6.14 8.87 8.84
N ASP A 12 -4.82 8.78 8.85
CA ASP A 12 -3.97 9.63 8.02
C ASP A 12 -3.78 9.05 6.62
N VAL A 13 -4.19 7.81 6.41
CA VAL A 13 -4.08 7.16 5.11
C VAL A 13 -5.41 7.26 4.38
N VAL A 14 -5.37 7.79 3.18
CA VAL A 14 -6.55 7.93 2.32
C VAL A 14 -6.39 7.02 1.11
N ARG A 15 -7.39 6.18 0.87
CA ARG A 15 -7.46 5.34 -0.32
C ARG A 15 -8.42 5.94 -1.32
N SER A 16 -7.95 6.22 -2.53
CA SER A 16 -8.81 6.70 -3.60
C SER A 16 -9.34 5.54 -4.46
N LYS A 17 -10.27 5.86 -5.39
CA LYS A 17 -10.94 4.86 -6.24
C LYS A 17 -9.99 4.09 -7.16
N ILE A 18 -8.83 4.65 -7.49
CA ILE A 18 -7.85 4.03 -8.37
C ILE A 18 -6.72 3.36 -7.58
N ASP A 19 -7.02 2.96 -6.36
CA ASP A 19 -6.07 2.32 -5.46
C ASP A 19 -4.80 3.13 -5.24
N VAL A 20 -4.99 4.41 -4.97
CA VAL A 20 -3.91 5.29 -4.56
C VAL A 20 -4.04 5.53 -3.06
N PHE A 21 -2.96 5.26 -2.35
CA PHE A 21 -2.89 5.45 -0.91
C PHE A 21 -1.96 6.63 -0.64
N THR A 22 -2.44 7.61 0.11
CA THR A 22 -1.66 8.79 0.45
C THR A 22 -1.64 8.96 1.96
N TRP A 23 -0.45 9.11 2.49
CA TRP A 23 -0.25 9.44 3.90
C TRP A 23 0.37 10.84 3.96
N THR A 24 -0.13 11.65 4.88
CA THR A 24 0.41 12.98 5.13
C THR A 24 0.80 13.07 6.60
N ASN A 25 2.00 13.56 6.87
CA ASN A 25 2.46 13.75 8.23
C ASN A 25 1.59 14.82 8.92
N PRO A 26 0.90 14.47 10.01
CA PRO A 26 0.06 15.43 10.69
C PRO A 26 0.84 16.61 11.32
N ALA A 27 2.14 16.44 11.53
CA ALA A 27 3.00 17.50 12.05
C ALA A 27 3.62 18.36 10.94
N ASP A 28 3.63 17.88 9.70
CA ASP A 28 4.21 18.60 8.57
C ASP A 28 3.50 18.20 7.28
N GLU A 29 2.55 19.01 6.85
CA GLU A 29 1.73 18.72 5.68
C GLU A 29 2.49 18.68 4.36
N ASN A 30 3.75 19.12 4.34
CA ASN A 30 4.61 19.01 3.17
C ASN A 30 5.29 17.63 3.06
N GLU A 31 5.23 16.83 4.12
CA GLU A 31 5.78 15.48 4.12
C GLU A 31 4.68 14.49 3.82
N THR A 32 4.73 13.91 2.62
CA THR A 32 3.73 12.95 2.16
C THR A 32 4.38 11.73 1.56
N GLU A 33 3.71 10.60 1.67
CA GLU A 33 4.05 9.38 0.96
C GLU A 33 2.84 8.94 0.14
N ARG A 34 3.10 8.43 -1.05
CA ARG A 34 2.05 7.98 -1.94
C ARG A 34 2.42 6.62 -2.51
N VAL A 35 1.46 5.71 -2.50
CA VAL A 35 1.60 4.39 -3.10
C VAL A 35 0.44 4.15 -4.05
N GLU A 36 0.74 3.76 -5.28
CA GLU A 36 -0.26 3.38 -6.26
C GLU A 36 -0.18 1.88 -6.48
N LEU A 37 -1.33 1.23 -6.47
CA LEU A 37 -1.44 -0.21 -6.67
C LEU A 37 -2.34 -0.50 -7.85
N THR A 38 -1.82 -1.25 -8.80
CA THR A 38 -2.61 -1.81 -9.90
C THR A 38 -2.60 -3.33 -9.79
N VAL A 39 -3.78 -3.92 -9.82
CA VAL A 39 -3.95 -5.38 -9.77
C VAL A 39 -4.67 -5.81 -11.04
N ASP A 40 -4.10 -6.76 -11.73
CA ASP A 40 -4.71 -7.34 -12.92
C ASP A 40 -4.42 -8.84 -13.00
N ASN A 41 -4.75 -9.45 -14.12
CA ASN A 41 -4.54 -10.89 -14.30
C ASN A 41 -3.07 -11.28 -14.42
N GLY A 42 -2.21 -10.33 -14.70
CA GLY A 42 -0.76 -10.55 -14.81
C GLY A 42 0.00 -10.31 -13.51
N GLY A 43 -0.70 -9.98 -12.43
CA GLY A 43 -0.08 -9.74 -11.14
C GLY A 43 -0.35 -8.34 -10.60
N ILE A 44 0.58 -7.83 -9.81
CA ILE A 44 0.46 -6.49 -9.25
C ILE A 44 1.61 -5.60 -9.70
N PHE A 45 1.33 -4.32 -9.78
CA PHE A 45 2.32 -3.28 -10.02
C PHE A 45 2.17 -2.20 -8.97
N VAL A 46 3.26 -1.90 -8.26
CA VAL A 46 3.25 -0.95 -7.15
C VAL A 46 4.23 0.17 -7.47
N THR A 47 3.77 1.40 -7.37
CA THR A 47 4.60 2.59 -7.48
C THR A 47 4.60 3.34 -6.16
N SER A 48 5.77 3.61 -5.64
CA SER A 48 5.95 4.32 -4.38
C SER A 48 6.65 5.65 -4.64
N CYS A 49 6.11 6.74 -4.09
CA CYS A 49 6.69 8.07 -4.18
C CYS A 49 6.83 8.65 -2.79
N SER A 50 8.05 9.03 -2.42
CA SER A 50 8.33 9.61 -1.12
C SER A 50 9.51 10.59 -1.26
N GLY A 51 9.31 11.83 -0.82
CA GLY A 51 10.36 12.83 -0.81
C GLY A 51 10.98 13.13 -2.18
N GLY A 52 10.20 13.01 -3.26
CA GLY A 52 10.68 13.21 -4.62
C GLY A 52 11.32 11.98 -5.25
N ALA A 53 11.50 10.90 -4.50
CA ALA A 53 11.99 9.63 -5.03
C ALA A 53 10.80 8.78 -5.49
N ARG A 54 11.01 8.03 -6.55
CA ARG A 54 10.00 7.12 -7.09
C ARG A 54 10.61 5.74 -7.28
N GLU A 55 9.89 4.73 -6.82
CA GLU A 55 10.28 3.34 -7.00
C GLU A 55 9.09 2.53 -7.51
N ASP A 56 9.37 1.67 -8.47
CA ASP A 56 8.37 0.79 -9.07
C ASP A 56 8.72 -0.66 -8.77
N MET A 57 7.70 -1.47 -8.52
CA MET A 57 7.87 -2.89 -8.27
C MET A 57 6.71 -3.63 -8.94
N SER A 58 7.02 -4.78 -9.52
CA SER A 58 5.98 -5.66 -10.05
C SER A 58 6.15 -7.08 -9.54
N ILE A 59 5.02 -7.75 -9.31
CA ILE A 59 4.99 -9.15 -8.90
C ILE A 59 4.01 -9.86 -9.82
N GLU A 60 4.52 -10.79 -10.64
CA GLU A 60 3.69 -11.47 -11.63
C GLU A 60 2.96 -12.69 -11.08
N GLN A 61 3.42 -13.22 -9.96
CA GLN A 61 2.83 -14.41 -9.36
C GLN A 61 1.85 -14.02 -8.26
N LYS A 62 0.60 -14.39 -8.44
CA LYS A 62 -0.47 -14.10 -7.48
C LYS A 62 -0.12 -14.61 -6.08
N ASP A 63 0.35 -15.85 -5.99
CA ASP A 63 0.64 -16.46 -4.69
C ASP A 63 1.77 -15.73 -3.96
N LEU A 64 2.74 -15.25 -4.70
CA LEU A 64 3.84 -14.48 -4.15
C LEU A 64 3.35 -13.12 -3.60
N ALA A 65 2.48 -12.46 -4.35
CA ALA A 65 1.90 -11.19 -3.90
C ALA A 65 1.10 -11.37 -2.62
N ILE A 66 0.31 -12.43 -2.53
CA ILE A 66 -0.48 -12.73 -1.33
C ILE A 66 0.44 -13.03 -0.15
N ALA A 67 1.49 -13.82 -0.35
CA ALA A 67 2.43 -14.14 0.70
C ALA A 67 3.12 -12.87 1.23
N LEU A 68 3.51 -11.97 0.35
CA LEU A 68 4.10 -10.70 0.73
C LEU A 68 3.14 -9.86 1.57
N ALA A 69 1.89 -9.75 1.13
CA ALA A 69 0.89 -8.98 1.86
C ALA A 69 0.65 -9.55 3.26
N ARG A 70 0.58 -10.88 3.37
CA ARG A 70 0.41 -11.53 4.68
C ARG A 70 1.59 -11.30 5.60
N ALA A 71 2.80 -11.38 5.06
CA ALA A 71 4.01 -11.14 5.85
C ALA A 71 4.06 -9.72 6.40
N ILE A 72 3.62 -8.74 5.59
CA ILE A 72 3.55 -7.35 6.03
C ILE A 72 2.54 -7.20 7.17
N LEU A 73 1.36 -7.80 7.02
CA LEU A 73 0.33 -7.73 8.06
C LEU A 73 0.80 -8.39 9.36
N GLU A 74 1.46 -9.52 9.27
CA GLU A 74 2.01 -10.20 10.44
C GLU A 74 3.07 -9.35 11.13
N ALA A 75 3.93 -8.68 10.36
CA ALA A 75 4.97 -7.82 10.92
C ALA A 75 4.39 -6.67 11.73
N TYR A 76 3.22 -6.18 11.36
CA TYR A 76 2.54 -5.11 12.08
C TYR A 76 1.52 -5.62 13.10
N GLY A 77 1.44 -6.92 13.29
CA GLY A 77 0.50 -7.49 14.25
C GLY A 77 -0.96 -7.44 13.81
N VAL A 78 -1.21 -7.28 12.53
CA VAL A 78 -2.54 -7.24 11.96
C VAL A 78 -2.81 -8.57 11.27
N GLY A 79 -3.69 -9.31 11.76
CA GLY A 79 -3.87 -10.58 11.16
C GLY A 79 -5.04 -11.32 11.59
#